data_ad94d9acaca5e6529cda97e8e8e7a036
#
_entry.id   ad94d9acaca5e6529cda97e8e8e7a036
#
_cell.length_a   1.000
_cell.length_b   1.000
_cell.length_c   1.000
_cell.angle_alpha   90.00
_cell.angle_beta   90.00
_cell.angle_gamma   90.00
#
_symmetry.space_group_name_H-M   'P 1'
#
loop_
_entity.id
_entity.type
_entity.pdbx_description
1 polymer ?
#
loop_
_entity_poly.entity_id
_entity_poly.type
_entity_poly.pdbx_seq_one_letter_code
_entity_poly.pdbx_strand_id
1 'polypeptide(L)'
;MMVIFFFGIGASMIAVGFVQTPLQLGAALLTIGLFASIYHPVGTAMIVSYADKLGREMGLNGVWGNLGVASSALVTGVIGQYFGWRWAFIAPGIVTIGIGIAFAQMVVHEDRSGSRQAAAQARIAKQDMWRVLLALLIVVIAISTTFNAVTVALPKLFAERLADVTKSPALLGIIAAGVYVFGAMTQYTIGKLIDRYSLKTVMLPLSFVLAPFMYFAATLSNLPLIIASIGIVMGAF
;
A
#
# COMPACT_ATOMS: atom_id res chain seq x y z
N MET A 1 8.74 15.37 -9.42
CA MET A 1 7.71 14.31 -9.56
C MET A 1 6.88 14.12 -8.30
N MET A 2 7.47 13.99 -7.09
CA MET A 2 6.70 13.85 -5.84
C MET A 2 5.75 15.02 -5.56
N VAL A 3 6.14 16.25 -5.89
CA VAL A 3 5.23 17.41 -5.77
C VAL A 3 3.98 17.25 -6.63
N ILE A 4 4.14 16.77 -7.88
CA ILE A 4 3.01 16.49 -8.80
C ILE A 4 2.11 15.40 -8.21
N PHE A 5 2.69 14.37 -7.58
CA PHE A 5 1.95 13.33 -6.86
C PHE A 5 1.05 13.92 -5.77
N PHE A 6 1.60 14.72 -4.84
CA PHE A 6 0.82 15.28 -3.73
C PHE A 6 -0.29 16.24 -4.22
N PHE A 7 0.05 17.18 -5.09
CA PHE A 7 -0.93 18.14 -5.60
C PHE A 7 -1.98 17.46 -6.49
N GLY A 8 -1.56 16.51 -7.34
CA GLY A 8 -2.46 15.79 -8.22
C GLY A 8 -3.46 14.93 -7.45
N ILE A 9 -2.99 14.15 -6.46
CA ILE A 9 -3.90 13.36 -5.60
C ILE A 9 -4.79 14.28 -4.80
N GLY A 10 -4.25 15.28 -4.11
CA GLY A 10 -5.02 16.16 -3.26
C GLY A 10 -6.11 16.90 -4.02
N ALA A 11 -5.79 17.48 -5.17
CA ALA A 11 -6.77 18.16 -6.03
C ALA A 11 -7.83 17.18 -6.56
N SER A 12 -7.43 15.97 -7.00
CA SER A 12 -8.37 14.96 -7.47
C SER A 12 -9.30 14.46 -6.36
N MET A 13 -8.80 14.28 -5.14
CA MET A 13 -9.62 13.91 -3.98
C MET A 13 -10.65 15.01 -3.65
N ILE A 14 -10.22 16.27 -3.67
CA ILE A 14 -11.14 17.39 -3.47
C ILE A 14 -12.21 17.41 -4.59
N ALA A 15 -11.82 17.16 -5.84
CA ALA A 15 -12.76 17.10 -6.97
C ALA A 15 -13.82 15.99 -6.79
N VAL A 16 -13.47 14.84 -6.18
CA VAL A 16 -14.43 13.77 -5.83
C VAL A 16 -15.56 14.33 -4.94
N GLY A 17 -15.26 15.26 -4.05
CA GLY A 17 -16.28 15.86 -3.18
C GLY A 17 -17.38 16.63 -3.91
N PHE A 18 -17.14 17.03 -5.16
CA PHE A 18 -18.07 17.81 -5.97
C PHE A 18 -18.81 17.02 -7.06
N VAL A 19 -18.51 15.72 -7.21
CA VAL A 19 -19.15 14.88 -8.23
C VAL A 19 -20.63 14.66 -7.94
N GLN A 20 -21.44 14.62 -9.00
CA GLN A 20 -22.89 14.46 -8.93
C GLN A 20 -23.39 13.21 -9.66
N THR A 21 -22.59 12.63 -10.53
CA THR A 21 -22.96 11.45 -11.31
C THR A 21 -21.93 10.32 -11.13
N PRO A 22 -22.34 9.05 -11.31
CA PRO A 22 -21.39 7.92 -11.26
C PRO A 22 -20.25 8.03 -12.27
N LEU A 23 -20.51 8.61 -13.45
CA LEU A 23 -19.48 8.80 -14.47
C LEU A 23 -18.42 9.83 -14.02
N GLN A 24 -18.85 10.94 -13.42
CA GLN A 24 -17.93 11.92 -12.82
C GLN A 24 -17.11 11.31 -11.70
N LEU A 25 -17.75 10.49 -10.84
CA LEU A 25 -17.04 9.76 -9.79
C LEU A 25 -15.97 8.83 -10.38
N GLY A 26 -16.32 8.04 -11.39
CA GLY A 26 -15.37 7.15 -12.07
C GLY A 26 -14.19 7.92 -12.68
N ALA A 27 -14.46 9.04 -13.34
CA ALA A 27 -13.40 9.88 -13.92
C ALA A 27 -12.48 10.49 -12.84
N ALA A 28 -13.05 10.97 -11.74
CA ALA A 28 -12.27 11.54 -10.64
C ALA A 28 -11.42 10.48 -9.92
N LEU A 29 -11.96 9.27 -9.69
CA LEU A 29 -11.21 8.14 -9.14
C LEU A 29 -10.09 7.67 -10.09
N LEU A 30 -10.34 7.65 -11.39
CA LEU A 30 -9.30 7.37 -12.39
C LEU A 30 -8.16 8.40 -12.29
N THR A 31 -8.50 9.68 -12.15
CA THR A 31 -7.50 10.75 -12.00
C THR A 31 -6.68 10.60 -10.72
N ILE A 32 -7.28 10.21 -9.60
CA ILE A 32 -6.56 9.85 -8.37
C ILE A 32 -5.59 8.70 -8.67
N GLY A 33 -6.04 7.63 -9.34
CA GLY A 33 -5.21 6.48 -9.69
C GLY A 33 -4.01 6.86 -10.56
N LEU A 34 -4.19 7.75 -11.54
CA LEU A 34 -3.11 8.24 -12.41
C LEU A 34 -2.03 8.97 -11.60
N PHE A 35 -2.41 9.87 -10.69
CA PHE A 35 -1.42 10.54 -9.84
C PHE A 35 -0.82 9.60 -8.79
N ALA A 36 -1.61 8.68 -8.22
CA ALA A 36 -1.12 7.69 -7.26
C ALA A 36 -0.06 6.77 -7.85
N SER A 37 -0.11 6.48 -9.16
CA SER A 37 0.87 5.64 -9.84
C SER A 37 2.30 6.21 -9.82
N ILE A 38 2.46 7.51 -9.57
CA ILE A 38 3.76 8.18 -9.49
C ILE A 38 4.56 7.75 -8.24
N TYR A 39 3.86 7.42 -7.12
CA TYR A 39 4.53 7.17 -5.85
C TYR A 39 5.49 5.99 -5.89
N HIS A 40 5.03 4.83 -6.35
CA HIS A 40 5.85 3.61 -6.30
C HIS A 40 7.15 3.72 -7.10
N PRO A 41 7.18 4.13 -8.36
CA PRO A 41 8.43 4.24 -9.09
C PRO A 41 9.34 5.35 -8.57
N VAL A 42 8.78 6.50 -8.22
CA VAL A 42 9.58 7.65 -7.78
C VAL A 42 10.02 7.51 -6.33
N GLY A 43 9.11 7.14 -5.42
CA GLY A 43 9.40 6.94 -4.00
C GLY A 43 10.40 5.80 -3.79
N THR A 44 10.21 4.67 -4.49
CA THR A 44 11.16 3.54 -4.44
C THR A 44 12.55 3.95 -4.97
N ALA A 45 12.61 4.67 -6.09
CA ALA A 45 13.88 5.17 -6.63
C ALA A 45 14.58 6.12 -5.65
N MET A 46 13.83 6.98 -4.95
CA MET A 46 14.38 7.84 -3.90
C MET A 46 14.92 7.01 -2.74
N ILE A 47 14.19 6.03 -2.24
CA ILE A 47 14.66 5.15 -1.16
C ILE A 47 15.96 4.46 -1.58
N VAL A 48 16.00 3.86 -2.78
CA VAL A 48 17.19 3.16 -3.30
C VAL A 48 18.39 4.09 -3.38
N SER A 49 18.20 5.38 -3.71
CA SER A 49 19.30 6.33 -3.86
C SER A 49 19.87 6.86 -2.55
N TYR A 50 19.10 6.81 -1.45
CA TYR A 50 19.51 7.36 -0.15
C TYR A 50 19.67 6.31 0.95
N ALA A 51 19.29 5.05 0.70
CA ALA A 51 19.29 4.02 1.71
C ALA A 51 20.69 3.45 1.97
N ASP A 52 21.15 3.48 3.22
CA ASP A 52 22.34 2.73 3.67
C ASP A 52 22.05 1.22 3.77
N LYS A 53 20.85 0.87 4.22
CA LYS A 53 20.34 -0.51 4.33
C LYS A 53 19.00 -0.62 3.60
N LEU A 54 19.07 -1.07 2.36
CA LEU A 54 17.92 -1.05 1.45
C LEU A 54 16.73 -1.86 1.98
N GLY A 55 16.95 -3.05 2.52
CA GLY A 55 15.87 -3.89 3.05
C GLY A 55 15.15 -3.22 4.23
N ARG A 56 15.91 -2.63 5.16
CA ARG A 56 15.35 -1.91 6.30
C ARG A 56 14.50 -0.71 5.85
N GLU A 57 15.01 0.11 4.95
CA GLU A 57 14.31 1.32 4.51
C GLU A 57 13.07 0.98 3.67
N MET A 58 13.14 -0.07 2.84
CA MET A 58 11.97 -0.60 2.13
C MET A 58 10.94 -1.18 3.11
N GLY A 59 11.38 -1.90 4.14
CA GLY A 59 10.51 -2.40 5.21
C GLY A 59 9.81 -1.27 5.96
N LEU A 60 10.52 -0.19 6.30
CA LEU A 60 9.93 1.01 6.92
C LEU A 60 8.91 1.69 6.00
N ASN A 61 9.20 1.79 4.71
CA ASN A 61 8.24 2.32 3.74
C ASN A 61 6.95 1.48 3.73
N GLY A 62 7.06 0.16 3.79
CA GLY A 62 5.91 -0.74 3.91
C GLY A 62 5.14 -0.56 5.21
N VAL A 63 5.83 -0.34 6.34
CA VAL A 63 5.20 -0.01 7.64
C VAL A 63 4.30 1.22 7.51
N TRP A 64 4.83 2.32 6.96
CA TRP A 64 4.05 3.55 6.77
C TRP A 64 2.90 3.36 5.79
N GLY A 65 3.08 2.57 4.74
CA GLY A 65 2.02 2.19 3.81
C GLY A 65 0.88 1.45 4.51
N ASN A 66 1.17 0.41 5.27
CA ASN A 66 0.16 -0.35 6.02
C ASN A 66 -0.53 0.48 7.10
N LEU A 67 0.21 1.33 7.83
CA LEU A 67 -0.38 2.26 8.80
C LEU A 67 -1.31 3.28 8.10
N GLY A 68 -0.95 3.71 6.89
CA GLY A 68 -1.80 4.55 6.05
C GLY A 68 -3.11 3.85 5.69
N VAL A 69 -3.06 2.60 5.25
CA VAL A 69 -4.27 1.80 4.96
C VAL A 69 -5.09 1.54 6.22
N ALA A 70 -4.44 1.18 7.33
CA ALA A 70 -5.11 0.96 8.63
C ALA A 70 -5.86 2.21 9.11
N SER A 71 -5.23 3.38 9.01
CA SER A 71 -5.81 4.64 9.45
C SER A 71 -6.87 5.17 8.49
N SER A 72 -6.76 4.88 7.19
CA SER A 72 -7.69 5.39 6.18
C SER A 72 -9.14 4.99 6.46
N ALA A 73 -9.37 3.71 6.78
CA ALA A 73 -10.71 3.20 7.09
C ALA A 73 -11.32 3.87 8.33
N LEU A 74 -10.51 4.11 9.37
CA LEU A 74 -10.97 4.80 10.59
C LEU A 74 -11.26 6.27 10.32
N VAL A 75 -10.31 6.98 9.70
CA VAL A 75 -10.41 8.42 9.44
C VAL A 75 -11.58 8.72 8.48
N THR A 76 -11.65 8.00 7.37
CA THR A 76 -12.73 8.21 6.39
C THR A 76 -14.08 7.74 6.90
N GLY A 77 -14.11 6.67 7.71
CA GLY A 77 -15.32 6.19 8.38
C GLY A 77 -15.90 7.21 9.36
N VAL A 78 -15.05 7.79 10.21
CA VAL A 78 -15.45 8.84 11.16
C VAL A 78 -15.91 10.11 10.41
N ILE A 79 -15.10 10.60 9.48
CA ILE A 79 -15.46 11.79 8.70
C ILE A 79 -16.75 11.54 7.92
N GLY A 80 -16.87 10.38 7.28
CA GLY A 80 -18.06 10.00 6.51
C GLY A 80 -19.34 9.94 7.35
N GLN A 81 -19.22 9.47 8.60
CA GLN A 81 -20.35 9.36 9.51
C GLN A 81 -20.84 10.73 10.00
N TYR A 82 -19.95 11.66 10.34
CA TYR A 82 -20.33 12.95 10.94
C TYR A 82 -20.53 14.08 9.92
N PHE A 83 -19.77 14.05 8.81
CA PHE A 83 -19.73 15.12 7.81
C PHE A 83 -20.20 14.68 6.41
N GLY A 84 -20.48 13.38 6.25
CA GLY A 84 -20.87 12.80 4.98
C GLY A 84 -19.68 12.35 4.10
N TRP A 85 -19.96 11.45 3.14
CA TRP A 85 -18.93 10.78 2.34
C TRP A 85 -18.07 11.73 1.50
N ARG A 86 -18.61 12.88 1.09
CA ARG A 86 -17.86 13.89 0.32
C ARG A 86 -16.68 14.44 1.12
N TRP A 87 -16.89 14.71 2.40
CA TRP A 87 -15.84 15.19 3.29
C TRP A 87 -14.78 14.13 3.58
N ALA A 88 -15.12 12.85 3.46
CA ALA A 88 -14.13 11.75 3.56
C ALA A 88 -13.08 11.78 2.43
N PHE A 89 -13.36 12.50 1.33
CA PHE A 89 -12.38 12.79 0.27
C PHE A 89 -11.79 14.20 0.39
N ILE A 90 -12.63 15.21 0.65
CA ILE A 90 -12.16 16.62 0.70
C ILE A 90 -11.12 16.82 1.79
N ALA A 91 -11.39 16.38 3.02
CA ALA A 91 -10.50 16.64 4.15
C ALA A 91 -9.11 15.99 3.98
N PRO A 92 -8.98 14.69 3.65
CA PRO A 92 -7.67 14.11 3.33
C PRO A 92 -7.01 14.76 2.11
N GLY A 93 -7.79 15.20 1.11
CA GLY A 93 -7.28 15.92 -0.05
C GLY A 93 -6.59 17.24 0.32
N ILE A 94 -7.19 18.01 1.23
CA ILE A 94 -6.59 19.25 1.76
C ILE A 94 -5.30 18.96 2.52
N VAL A 95 -5.32 17.93 3.38
CA VAL A 95 -4.12 17.49 4.11
C VAL A 95 -3.01 17.08 3.15
N THR A 96 -3.33 16.33 2.10
CA THR A 96 -2.37 15.89 1.08
C THR A 96 -1.73 17.08 0.35
N ILE A 97 -2.50 18.12 0.01
CA ILE A 97 -1.95 19.36 -0.57
C ILE A 97 -1.02 20.05 0.44
N GLY A 98 -1.44 20.15 1.71
CA GLY A 98 -0.60 20.73 2.78
C GLY A 98 0.74 20.00 2.93
N ILE A 99 0.73 18.66 2.90
CA ILE A 99 1.95 17.84 2.88
C ILE A 99 2.76 18.13 1.61
N GLY A 100 2.13 18.28 0.46
CA GLY A 100 2.78 18.62 -0.80
C GLY A 100 3.50 19.98 -0.76
N ILE A 101 2.89 20.97 -0.12
CA ILE A 101 3.51 22.30 0.11
C ILE A 101 4.72 22.17 1.03
N ALA A 102 4.57 21.47 2.16
CA ALA A 102 5.66 21.24 3.10
C ALA A 102 6.82 20.49 2.42
N PHE A 103 6.51 19.44 1.66
CA PHE A 103 7.52 18.70 0.89
C PHE A 103 8.24 19.60 -0.13
N ALA A 104 7.52 20.43 -0.86
CA ALA A 104 8.11 21.34 -1.84
C ALA A 104 9.06 22.38 -1.21
N GLN A 105 8.79 22.76 0.04
CA GLN A 105 9.63 23.71 0.78
C GLN A 105 10.85 23.04 1.43
N MET A 106 10.73 21.80 1.88
CA MET A 106 11.79 21.09 2.60
C MET A 106 12.78 20.39 1.66
N VAL A 107 12.33 19.91 0.50
CA VAL A 107 13.17 19.20 -0.46
C VAL A 107 13.68 20.18 -1.52
N VAL A 108 14.78 20.84 -1.21
CA VAL A 108 15.34 21.94 -2.02
C VAL A 108 16.04 21.45 -3.29
N HIS A 109 16.60 20.23 -3.33
CA HIS A 109 17.29 19.68 -4.52
C HIS A 109 17.18 18.15 -4.55
N GLU A 110 16.53 17.62 -5.59
CA GLU A 110 16.70 16.22 -6.00
C GLU A 110 18.08 16.11 -6.67
N ASP A 111 19.06 15.61 -5.93
CA ASP A 111 20.36 15.31 -6.52
C ASP A 111 20.24 14.06 -7.40
N ARG A 112 20.22 14.26 -8.72
CA ARG A 112 20.06 13.20 -9.72
C ARG A 112 21.32 12.35 -9.91
N SER A 113 22.39 12.65 -9.21
CA SER A 113 23.67 11.94 -9.34
C SER A 113 23.58 10.49 -8.87
N GLY A 114 22.89 10.21 -7.75
CA GLY A 114 22.73 8.87 -7.20
C GLY A 114 21.93 7.92 -8.11
N SER A 115 20.86 8.40 -8.74
CA SER A 115 20.05 7.59 -9.64
C SER A 115 20.80 7.19 -10.93
N ARG A 116 21.71 8.03 -11.41
CA ARG A 116 22.58 7.72 -12.55
C ARG A 116 23.64 6.67 -12.23
N GLN A 117 24.21 6.68 -11.02
CA GLN A 117 25.17 5.68 -10.56
C GLN A 117 24.51 4.30 -10.35
N ALA A 118 23.34 4.25 -9.73
CA ALA A 118 22.56 3.01 -9.58
C ALA A 118 22.17 2.40 -10.95
N ALA A 119 21.74 3.24 -11.90
CA ALA A 119 21.42 2.79 -13.25
C ALA A 119 22.67 2.33 -14.05
N ALA A 120 23.84 2.91 -13.78
CA ALA A 120 25.11 2.51 -14.41
C ALA A 120 25.64 1.17 -13.88
N GLN A 121 25.36 0.85 -12.63
CA GLN A 121 25.76 -0.44 -12.00
C GLN A 121 24.85 -1.60 -12.38
N ALA A 122 23.61 -1.38 -12.72
CA ALA A 122 22.64 -2.38 -13.17
C ALA A 122 22.81 -2.69 -14.68
N ARG A 123 24.00 -3.12 -15.12
CA ARG A 123 24.22 -3.63 -16.48
C ARG A 123 23.67 -5.05 -16.60
N ILE A 124 22.35 -5.19 -16.74
CA ILE A 124 21.74 -6.41 -17.24
C ILE A 124 22.04 -6.47 -18.76
N ALA A 125 22.57 -7.60 -19.24
CA ALA A 125 22.79 -7.77 -20.68
C ALA A 125 21.47 -7.52 -21.42
N LYS A 126 21.50 -6.76 -22.52
CA LYS A 126 20.29 -6.39 -23.28
C LYS A 126 19.40 -7.61 -23.63
N GLN A 127 20.00 -8.76 -23.78
CA GLN A 127 19.34 -10.02 -24.15
C GLN A 127 18.49 -10.58 -23.00
N ASP A 128 18.89 -10.37 -21.74
CA ASP A 128 18.16 -10.86 -20.57
C ASP A 128 17.17 -9.81 -20.00
N MET A 129 17.33 -8.55 -20.39
CA MET A 129 16.50 -7.46 -19.90
C MET A 129 15.01 -7.69 -20.14
N TRP A 130 14.65 -8.20 -21.34
CA TRP A 130 13.24 -8.45 -21.68
C TRP A 130 12.64 -9.60 -20.86
N ARG A 131 13.41 -10.65 -20.62
CA ARG A 131 12.99 -11.77 -19.74
C ARG A 131 12.79 -11.33 -18.32
N VAL A 132 13.70 -10.52 -17.78
CA VAL A 132 13.61 -9.97 -16.43
C VAL A 132 12.41 -9.02 -16.31
N LEU A 133 12.20 -8.13 -17.29
CA LEU A 133 11.05 -7.23 -17.30
C LEU A 133 9.72 -8.00 -17.37
N LEU A 134 9.61 -9.05 -18.20
CA LEU A 134 8.42 -9.87 -18.28
C LEU A 134 8.15 -10.63 -16.97
N ALA A 135 9.17 -11.23 -16.39
CA ALA A 135 9.06 -11.90 -15.09
C ALA A 135 8.62 -10.93 -13.99
N LEU A 136 9.23 -9.74 -13.90
CA LEU A 136 8.85 -8.71 -12.97
C LEU A 136 7.41 -8.23 -13.21
N LEU A 137 6.99 -8.04 -14.45
CA LEU A 137 5.63 -7.61 -14.79
C LEU A 137 4.60 -8.64 -14.30
N ILE A 138 4.83 -9.92 -14.56
CA ILE A 138 3.94 -11.01 -14.12
C ILE A 138 3.85 -11.03 -12.59
N VAL A 139 4.98 -10.97 -11.91
CA VAL A 139 5.05 -10.98 -10.43
C VAL A 139 4.34 -9.76 -9.85
N VAL A 140 4.60 -8.56 -10.36
CA VAL A 140 3.98 -7.32 -9.87
C VAL A 140 2.47 -7.35 -10.11
N ILE A 141 1.99 -7.79 -11.27
CA ILE A 141 0.54 -7.91 -11.54
C ILE A 141 -0.09 -8.92 -10.56
N ALA A 142 0.51 -10.09 -10.38
CA ALA A 142 -0.02 -11.13 -9.49
C ALA A 142 -0.10 -10.63 -8.04
N ILE A 143 0.99 -10.08 -7.51
CA ILE A 143 1.07 -9.57 -6.13
C ILE A 143 0.10 -8.40 -5.93
N SER A 144 0.12 -7.41 -6.83
CA SER A 144 -0.75 -6.22 -6.71
C SER A 144 -2.22 -6.59 -6.80
N THR A 145 -2.60 -7.50 -7.73
CA THR A 145 -3.98 -7.96 -7.84
C THR A 145 -4.42 -8.68 -6.57
N THR A 146 -3.58 -9.56 -6.03
CA THR A 146 -3.88 -10.31 -4.80
C THR A 146 -4.01 -9.36 -3.60
N PHE A 147 -3.07 -8.44 -3.42
CA PHE A 147 -3.11 -7.44 -2.34
C PHE A 147 -4.38 -6.59 -2.41
N ASN A 148 -4.70 -6.05 -3.59
CA ASN A 148 -5.91 -5.23 -3.77
C ASN A 148 -7.19 -6.04 -3.57
N ALA A 149 -7.24 -7.27 -4.08
CA ALA A 149 -8.40 -8.14 -3.88
C ALA A 149 -8.65 -8.42 -2.39
N VAL A 150 -7.61 -8.76 -1.63
CA VAL A 150 -7.71 -8.98 -0.19
C VAL A 150 -8.11 -7.70 0.54
N THR A 151 -7.49 -6.56 0.22
CA THR A 151 -7.78 -5.27 0.86
C THR A 151 -9.23 -4.85 0.65
N VAL A 152 -9.77 -5.01 -0.57
CA VAL A 152 -11.16 -4.66 -0.88
C VAL A 152 -12.15 -5.65 -0.27
N ALA A 153 -11.81 -6.95 -0.25
CA ALA A 153 -12.67 -7.98 0.30
C ALA A 153 -12.68 -8.03 1.84
N LEU A 154 -11.63 -7.54 2.49
CA LEU A 154 -11.43 -7.65 3.93
C LEU A 154 -12.59 -7.12 4.78
N PRO A 155 -13.14 -5.91 4.56
CA PRO A 155 -14.28 -5.40 5.33
C PRO A 155 -15.52 -6.29 5.18
N LYS A 156 -15.79 -6.77 3.97
CA LYS A 156 -16.92 -7.68 3.70
C LYS A 156 -16.72 -9.04 4.37
N LEU A 157 -15.52 -9.61 4.26
CA LEU A 157 -15.17 -10.86 4.91
C LEU A 157 -15.40 -10.77 6.43
N PHE A 158 -14.96 -9.70 7.06
CA PHE A 158 -15.17 -9.49 8.50
C PHE A 158 -16.65 -9.28 8.84
N ALA A 159 -17.40 -8.53 8.03
CA ALA A 159 -18.82 -8.33 8.24
C ALA A 159 -19.61 -9.66 8.18
N GLU A 160 -19.25 -10.56 7.27
CA GLU A 160 -19.88 -11.87 7.12
C GLU A 160 -19.45 -12.86 8.21
N ARG A 161 -18.14 -12.95 8.50
CA ARG A 161 -17.59 -13.93 9.43
C ARG A 161 -17.72 -13.55 10.89
N LEU A 162 -17.92 -12.27 11.18
CA LEU A 162 -18.10 -11.73 12.53
C LEU A 162 -19.54 -11.34 12.83
N ALA A 163 -20.50 -11.69 11.97
CA ALA A 163 -21.90 -11.32 12.12
C ALA A 163 -22.50 -11.75 13.47
N ASP A 164 -22.03 -12.89 14.00
CA ASP A 164 -22.44 -13.43 15.30
C ASP A 164 -21.72 -12.76 16.49
N VAL A 165 -20.59 -12.11 16.25
CA VAL A 165 -19.77 -11.46 17.29
C VAL A 165 -20.08 -9.97 17.37
N THR A 166 -20.18 -9.31 16.22
CA THR A 166 -20.46 -7.87 16.15
C THR A 166 -21.07 -7.46 14.82
N LYS A 167 -21.99 -6.48 14.91
CA LYS A 167 -22.52 -5.75 13.74
C LYS A 167 -22.02 -4.31 13.70
N SER A 168 -21.12 -3.91 14.61
CA SER A 168 -20.58 -2.56 14.68
C SER A 168 -19.53 -2.33 13.59
N PRO A 169 -19.73 -1.39 12.64
CA PRO A 169 -18.73 -1.05 11.63
C PRO A 169 -17.43 -0.56 12.25
N ALA A 170 -17.52 0.15 13.39
CA ALA A 170 -16.34 0.64 14.10
C ALA A 170 -15.46 -0.51 14.63
N LEU A 171 -16.07 -1.54 15.23
CA LEU A 171 -15.32 -2.70 15.74
C LEU A 171 -14.71 -3.52 14.60
N LEU A 172 -15.43 -3.68 13.49
CA LEU A 172 -14.90 -4.32 12.29
C LEU A 172 -13.70 -3.55 11.72
N GLY A 173 -13.78 -2.21 11.74
CA GLY A 173 -12.66 -1.33 11.34
C GLY A 173 -11.45 -1.47 12.26
N ILE A 174 -11.63 -1.57 13.57
CA ILE A 174 -10.55 -1.79 14.54
C ILE A 174 -9.86 -3.14 14.30
N ILE A 175 -10.62 -4.20 14.05
CA ILE A 175 -10.07 -5.52 13.75
C ILE A 175 -9.26 -5.48 12.44
N ALA A 176 -9.80 -4.86 11.40
CA ALA A 176 -9.09 -4.68 10.14
C ALA A 176 -7.79 -3.87 10.33
N ALA A 177 -7.84 -2.77 11.07
CA ALA A 177 -6.66 -1.98 11.41
C ALA A 177 -5.60 -2.81 12.13
N GLY A 178 -5.99 -3.66 13.08
CA GLY A 178 -5.09 -4.58 13.80
C GLY A 178 -4.35 -5.53 12.86
N VAL A 179 -5.02 -6.06 11.84
CA VAL A 179 -4.38 -6.91 10.82
C VAL A 179 -3.31 -6.15 10.04
N TYR A 180 -3.58 -4.91 9.63
CA TYR A 180 -2.58 -4.08 8.93
C TYR A 180 -1.40 -3.69 9.82
N VAL A 181 -1.63 -3.43 11.11
CA VAL A 181 -0.55 -3.20 12.08
C VAL A 181 0.34 -4.42 12.20
N PHE A 182 -0.24 -5.62 12.29
CA PHE A 182 0.52 -6.87 12.28
C PHE A 182 1.31 -7.05 10.98
N GLY A 183 0.70 -6.78 9.83
CA GLY A 183 1.37 -6.76 8.53
C GLY A 183 2.57 -5.79 8.51
N ALA A 184 2.40 -4.59 9.04
CA ALA A 184 3.47 -3.61 9.14
C ALA A 184 4.68 -4.12 9.96
N MET A 185 4.43 -4.77 11.10
CA MET A 185 5.48 -5.38 11.93
C MET A 185 6.23 -6.49 11.18
N THR A 186 5.49 -7.31 10.45
CA THR A 186 6.07 -8.41 9.63
C THR A 186 6.92 -7.84 8.50
N GLN A 187 6.46 -6.84 7.77
CA GLN A 187 7.24 -6.18 6.70
C GLN A 187 8.54 -5.58 7.23
N TYR A 188 8.53 -4.94 8.39
CA TYR A 188 9.75 -4.43 9.00
C TYR A 188 10.76 -5.54 9.31
N THR A 189 10.26 -6.66 9.84
CA THR A 189 11.07 -7.84 10.14
C THR A 189 11.66 -8.44 8.87
N ILE A 190 10.85 -8.61 7.83
CA ILE A 190 11.29 -9.13 6.52
C ILE A 190 12.32 -8.19 5.89
N GLY A 191 12.12 -6.87 5.96
CA GLY A 191 13.10 -5.90 5.48
C GLY A 191 14.47 -6.07 6.13
N LYS A 192 14.53 -6.29 7.45
CA LYS A 192 15.77 -6.59 8.17
C LYS A 192 16.39 -7.93 7.77
N LEU A 193 15.56 -8.93 7.48
CA LEU A 193 16.04 -10.25 7.03
C LEU A 193 16.67 -10.16 5.64
N ILE A 194 16.09 -9.36 4.73
CA ILE A 194 16.63 -9.15 3.38
C ILE A 194 18.02 -8.48 3.43
N ASP A 195 18.30 -7.63 4.42
CA ASP A 195 19.62 -7.04 4.61
C ASP A 195 20.69 -8.05 5.10
N ARG A 196 20.26 -9.20 5.66
CA ARG A 196 21.16 -10.22 6.24
C ARG A 196 21.27 -11.48 5.40
N TYR A 197 20.21 -11.85 4.70
CA TYR A 197 20.09 -13.10 3.96
C TYR A 197 19.82 -12.85 2.49
N SER A 198 20.08 -13.84 1.64
CA SER A 198 19.77 -13.70 0.22
C SER A 198 18.27 -13.54 -0.01
N LEU A 199 17.91 -12.73 -1.00
CA LEU A 199 16.51 -12.50 -1.37
C LEU A 199 15.74 -13.81 -1.61
N LYS A 200 16.39 -14.80 -2.24
CA LYS A 200 15.81 -16.15 -2.44
C LYS A 200 15.47 -16.84 -1.12
N THR A 201 16.36 -16.77 -0.13
CA THR A 201 16.17 -17.43 1.17
C THR A 201 15.00 -16.85 1.93
N VAL A 202 14.71 -15.56 1.77
CA VAL A 202 13.60 -14.89 2.44
C VAL A 202 12.29 -15.02 1.65
N MET A 203 12.33 -14.79 0.34
CA MET A 203 11.11 -14.72 -0.49
C MET A 203 10.50 -16.10 -0.80
N LEU A 204 11.31 -17.16 -0.97
CA LEU A 204 10.76 -18.49 -1.28
C LEU A 204 9.86 -19.03 -0.17
N PRO A 205 10.25 -19.06 1.12
CA PRO A 205 9.35 -19.49 2.19
C PRO A 205 8.09 -18.65 2.28
N LEU A 206 8.20 -17.34 2.13
CA LEU A 206 7.04 -16.44 2.14
C LEU A 206 6.04 -16.77 1.03
N SER A 207 6.51 -17.03 -0.19
CA SER A 207 5.66 -17.43 -1.31
C SER A 207 4.92 -18.75 -1.05
N PHE A 208 5.57 -19.71 -0.40
CA PHE A 208 4.94 -20.97 -0.03
C PHE A 208 3.94 -20.83 1.12
N VAL A 209 4.13 -19.86 2.00
CA VAL A 209 3.22 -19.58 3.13
C VAL A 209 1.95 -18.86 2.65
N LEU A 210 2.06 -18.00 1.65
CA LEU A 210 0.96 -17.14 1.21
C LEU A 210 -0.30 -17.91 0.79
N ALA A 211 -0.16 -18.88 -0.10
CA ALA A 211 -1.30 -19.62 -0.66
C ALA A 211 -2.06 -20.48 0.39
N PRO A 212 -1.41 -21.27 1.26
CA PRO A 212 -2.09 -21.99 2.34
C PRO A 212 -2.84 -21.05 3.29
N PHE A 213 -2.23 -19.94 3.70
CA PHE A 213 -2.86 -19.02 4.64
C PHE A 213 -4.01 -18.23 4.01
N MET A 214 -3.97 -17.92 2.72
CA MET A 214 -5.13 -17.41 1.99
C MET A 214 -6.28 -18.42 1.96
N TYR A 215 -5.98 -19.70 1.71
CA TYR A 215 -6.97 -20.77 1.76
C TYR A 215 -7.57 -20.89 3.16
N PHE A 216 -6.76 -20.90 4.21
CA PHE A 216 -7.24 -20.93 5.60
C PHE A 216 -8.10 -19.70 5.94
N ALA A 217 -7.69 -18.51 5.54
CA ALA A 217 -8.49 -17.29 5.74
C ALA A 217 -9.88 -17.39 5.08
N ALA A 218 -9.97 -18.05 3.93
CA ALA A 218 -11.23 -18.23 3.20
C ALA A 218 -12.12 -19.32 3.78
N THR A 219 -11.54 -20.39 4.34
CA THR A 219 -12.28 -21.62 4.70
C THR A 219 -12.52 -21.80 6.20
N LEU A 220 -11.67 -21.23 7.08
CA LEU A 220 -11.82 -21.36 8.52
C LEU A 220 -13.05 -20.61 9.03
N SER A 221 -13.71 -21.18 10.04
CA SER A 221 -14.80 -20.54 10.78
C SER A 221 -14.36 -19.96 12.12
N ASN A 222 -13.17 -20.35 12.62
CA ASN A 222 -12.64 -19.87 13.90
C ASN A 222 -12.02 -18.48 13.74
N LEU A 223 -12.58 -17.48 14.40
CA LEU A 223 -12.19 -16.08 14.28
C LEU A 223 -10.69 -15.79 14.56
N PRO A 224 -10.10 -16.23 15.68
CA PRO A 224 -8.67 -16.04 15.93
C PRO A 224 -7.80 -16.60 14.81
N LEU A 225 -8.14 -17.74 14.26
CA LEU A 225 -7.38 -18.36 13.16
C LEU A 225 -7.55 -17.60 11.83
N ILE A 226 -8.74 -17.05 11.57
CA ILE A 226 -8.98 -16.18 10.40
C ILE A 226 -8.10 -14.92 10.50
N ILE A 227 -8.14 -14.24 11.63
CA ILE A 227 -7.36 -13.01 11.86
C ILE A 227 -5.86 -13.30 11.75
N ALA A 228 -5.38 -14.38 12.37
CA ALA A 228 -3.99 -14.80 12.27
C ALA A 228 -3.58 -15.11 10.83
N SER A 229 -4.41 -15.84 10.08
CA SER A 229 -4.15 -16.20 8.69
C SER A 229 -4.08 -14.95 7.80
N ILE A 230 -5.02 -14.02 7.95
CA ILE A 230 -5.01 -12.76 7.19
C ILE A 230 -3.82 -11.90 7.59
N GLY A 231 -3.48 -11.84 8.88
CA GLY A 231 -2.30 -11.12 9.37
C GLY A 231 -0.99 -11.64 8.73
N ILE A 232 -0.83 -12.95 8.62
CA ILE A 232 0.32 -13.57 7.95
C ILE A 232 0.32 -13.23 6.44
N VAL A 233 -0.84 -13.29 5.79
CA VAL A 233 -0.99 -12.90 4.38
C VAL A 233 -0.58 -11.43 4.19
N MET A 234 -1.08 -10.53 5.01
CA MET A 234 -0.74 -9.10 4.94
C MET A 234 0.73 -8.82 5.25
N GLY A 235 1.35 -9.64 6.09
CA GLY A 235 2.78 -9.53 6.38
C GLY A 235 3.69 -10.04 5.26
N ALA A 236 3.16 -10.88 4.36
CA ALA A 236 3.90 -11.42 3.23
C ALA A 236 3.88 -10.51 1.98
N PHE A 237 2.99 -9.49 1.96
CA PHE A 237 2.93 -8.44 0.95
C PHE A 237 3.83 -7.26 1.32
#